data_d47d2f5e52f4574a81f599abf166d583
#
_entry.id   d47d2f5e52f4574a81f599abf166d583
#
_cell.length_a   1.000
_cell.length_b   1.000
_cell.length_c   1.000
_cell.angle_alpha   90.00
_cell.angle_beta   90.00
_cell.angle_gamma   90.00
#
_symmetry.space_group_name_H-M   'P 1'
#
loop_
_entity.id
_entity.type
_entity.pdbx_description
1 polymer ?
#
loop_
_entity_poly.entity_id
_entity_poly.type
_entity_poly.pdbx_seq_one_letter_code
_entity_poly.pdbx_strand_id
1 'polypeptide(L)'
;MTTSILSIRKVTKAFGGLIAVHDLDLELAEHGIHSVIGPNGAGKTTLFNCITGFYKPESGEILFGEHHLERLLPDRVTYLGISRTYQNIRLFSNLSAIENILVGQHPRLHTGILGSILKTRSMLSEEKEALNEARRLLAFVGLTGKGDLLSKNLPYGDQRRLEIARALASKPKVLLLDEPTAGMNPSETQAMVHFIRHLRDELGITILLIEHQMRVVMSISELITVLDFGEKIAEGTPAEIQKNTKVIEAYLGRGAASGFGPKAAVATA
;
A
#
# COMPACT_ATOMS: atom_id res chain seq x y z
N MET A 1 -10.98 21.95 3.97
CA MET A 1 -11.22 20.69 4.67
C MET A 1 -10.78 19.59 3.70
N THR A 2 -9.73 18.85 4.02
CA THR A 2 -9.29 17.70 3.20
C THR A 2 -10.36 16.61 3.30
N THR A 3 -10.88 16.19 2.15
CA THR A 3 -11.89 15.13 2.08
C THR A 3 -11.23 13.80 2.41
N SER A 4 -11.78 13.04 3.36
CA SER A 4 -11.31 11.68 3.65
C SER A 4 -11.84 10.71 2.59
N ILE A 5 -10.94 9.95 1.96
CA ILE A 5 -11.33 8.93 0.97
C ILE A 5 -11.60 7.57 1.62
N LEU A 6 -10.92 7.27 2.73
CA LEU A 6 -11.07 6.05 3.52
C LEU A 6 -11.14 6.41 4.99
N SER A 7 -12.19 5.94 5.69
CA SER A 7 -12.41 6.15 7.11
C SER A 7 -12.54 4.81 7.81
N ILE A 8 -11.74 4.59 8.82
CA ILE A 8 -11.73 3.40 9.68
C ILE A 8 -12.17 3.84 11.06
N ARG A 9 -13.24 3.24 11.59
CA ARG A 9 -13.85 3.65 12.85
C ARG A 9 -14.02 2.45 13.78
N LYS A 10 -13.34 2.51 14.91
CA LYS A 10 -13.42 1.52 15.99
C LYS A 10 -13.24 0.07 15.51
N VAL A 11 -12.35 -0.14 14.54
CA VAL A 11 -12.14 -1.45 13.96
C VAL A 11 -11.37 -2.34 14.91
N THR A 12 -11.96 -3.51 15.20
CA THR A 12 -11.34 -4.56 16.01
C THR A 12 -11.25 -5.85 15.21
N LYS A 13 -10.06 -6.48 15.18
CA LYS A 13 -9.82 -7.80 14.59
C LYS A 13 -9.10 -8.70 15.57
N ALA A 14 -9.72 -9.86 15.84
CA ALA A 14 -9.18 -10.88 16.72
C ALA A 14 -8.99 -12.23 15.99
N PHE A 15 -8.08 -13.03 16.49
CA PHE A 15 -7.83 -14.42 16.07
C PHE A 15 -7.81 -15.31 17.30
N GLY A 16 -8.94 -15.98 17.59
CA GLY A 16 -9.12 -16.68 18.86
C GLY A 16 -9.01 -15.70 20.04
N GLY A 17 -8.08 -15.94 20.95
CA GLY A 17 -7.83 -15.06 22.11
C GLY A 17 -6.90 -13.88 21.85
N LEU A 18 -6.30 -13.76 20.63
CA LEU A 18 -5.39 -12.70 20.29
C LEU A 18 -6.12 -11.56 19.56
N ILE A 19 -6.12 -10.36 20.14
CA ILE A 19 -6.61 -9.15 19.47
C ILE A 19 -5.44 -8.56 18.67
N ALA A 20 -5.54 -8.61 17.35
CA ALA A 20 -4.49 -8.14 16.44
C ALA A 20 -4.64 -6.68 16.01
N VAL A 21 -5.88 -6.14 16.03
CA VAL A 21 -6.22 -4.72 15.87
C VAL A 21 -7.35 -4.45 16.88
N HIS A 22 -7.21 -3.40 17.67
CA HIS A 22 -8.13 -3.07 18.74
C HIS A 22 -8.59 -1.62 18.63
N ASP A 23 -9.89 -1.44 18.48
CA ASP A 23 -10.59 -0.15 18.53
C ASP A 23 -9.92 0.96 17.69
N LEU A 24 -9.45 0.59 16.47
CA LEU A 24 -8.62 1.45 15.64
C LEU A 24 -9.45 2.46 14.86
N ASP A 25 -9.08 3.74 15.00
CA ASP A 25 -9.55 4.85 14.17
C ASP A 25 -8.43 5.33 13.24
N LEU A 26 -8.70 5.48 11.94
CA LEU A 26 -7.78 6.05 10.96
C LEU A 26 -8.56 6.77 9.85
N GLU A 27 -8.10 7.97 9.49
CA GLU A 27 -8.64 8.72 8.36
C GLU A 27 -7.55 8.89 7.29
N LEU A 28 -7.88 8.54 6.06
CA LEU A 28 -6.98 8.68 4.91
C LEU A 28 -7.46 9.83 4.02
N ALA A 29 -6.68 10.92 4.00
CA ALA A 29 -6.97 12.07 3.15
C ALA A 29 -6.68 11.75 1.67
N GLU A 30 -7.48 12.34 0.76
CA GLU A 30 -7.25 12.20 -0.69
C GLU A 30 -5.90 12.79 -1.12
N HIS A 31 -5.29 12.16 -2.12
CA HIS A 31 -4.07 12.59 -2.80
C HIS A 31 -2.82 12.68 -1.91
N GLY A 32 -2.85 12.09 -0.71
CA GLY A 32 -1.74 12.07 0.24
C GLY A 32 -1.00 10.73 0.27
N ILE A 33 0.16 10.74 0.93
CA ILE A 33 0.89 9.53 1.33
C ILE A 33 0.82 9.41 2.85
N HIS A 34 0.04 8.45 3.33
CA HIS A 34 -0.10 8.15 4.74
C HIS A 34 0.63 6.84 5.05
N SER A 35 1.50 6.83 6.04
CA SER A 35 2.20 5.63 6.46
C SER A 35 1.64 5.05 7.76
N VAL A 36 1.53 3.73 7.80
CA VAL A 36 1.24 2.96 9.02
C VAL A 36 2.51 2.23 9.42
N ILE A 37 3.05 2.58 10.58
CA ILE A 37 4.28 2.02 11.10
C ILE A 37 4.06 1.35 12.47
N GLY A 38 5.07 0.64 12.95
CA GLY A 38 5.03 -0.02 14.27
C GLY A 38 5.93 -1.27 14.28
N PRO A 39 6.22 -1.82 15.46
CA PRO A 39 7.00 -3.04 15.61
C PRO A 39 6.39 -4.24 14.86
N ASN A 40 7.15 -5.33 14.75
CA ASN A 40 6.61 -6.59 14.23
C ASN A 40 5.49 -7.09 15.15
N GLY A 41 4.39 -7.53 14.55
CA GLY A 41 3.21 -7.95 15.32
C GLY A 41 2.28 -6.82 15.75
N ALA A 42 2.57 -5.54 15.44
CA ALA A 42 1.73 -4.41 15.82
C ALA A 42 0.34 -4.34 15.14
N GLY A 43 0.01 -5.27 14.21
CA GLY A 43 -1.30 -5.31 13.57
C GLY A 43 -1.38 -4.70 12.17
N LYS A 44 -0.30 -4.13 11.62
CA LYS A 44 -0.26 -3.43 10.32
C LYS A 44 -0.82 -4.26 9.15
N THR A 45 -0.30 -5.46 8.96
CA THR A 45 -0.76 -6.36 7.87
C THR A 45 -2.19 -6.84 8.10
N THR A 46 -2.61 -7.00 9.37
CA THR A 46 -3.99 -7.33 9.72
C THR A 46 -4.93 -6.19 9.32
N LEU A 47 -4.55 -4.94 9.58
CA LEU A 47 -5.30 -3.77 9.15
C LEU A 47 -5.47 -3.75 7.62
N PHE A 48 -4.38 -3.95 6.85
CA PHE A 48 -4.45 -4.03 5.40
C PHE A 48 -5.37 -5.16 4.91
N ASN A 49 -5.34 -6.32 5.57
CA ASN A 49 -6.23 -7.43 5.25
C ASN A 49 -7.70 -7.10 5.54
N CYS A 50 -7.99 -6.31 6.59
CA CYS A 50 -9.35 -5.82 6.85
C CYS A 50 -9.81 -4.81 5.78
N ILE A 51 -8.96 -3.84 5.41
CA ILE A 51 -9.28 -2.85 4.36
C ILE A 51 -9.56 -3.55 3.02
N THR A 52 -8.79 -4.59 2.68
CA THR A 52 -8.89 -5.28 1.39
C THR A 52 -9.92 -6.43 1.38
N GLY A 53 -10.71 -6.62 2.46
CA GLY A 53 -11.76 -7.63 2.54
C GLY A 53 -11.27 -9.07 2.71
N PHE A 54 -9.95 -9.29 2.93
CA PHE A 54 -9.41 -10.62 3.26
C PHE A 54 -9.78 -11.07 4.67
N TYR A 55 -9.88 -10.12 5.60
CA TYR A 55 -10.37 -10.40 6.95
C TYR A 55 -11.57 -9.50 7.24
N LYS A 56 -12.62 -10.14 7.77
CA LYS A 56 -13.76 -9.42 8.30
C LYS A 56 -13.44 -9.03 9.75
N PRO A 57 -13.52 -7.74 10.13
CA PRO A 57 -13.39 -7.32 11.53
C PRO A 57 -14.56 -7.85 12.38
N GLU A 58 -14.34 -8.01 13.67
CA GLU A 58 -15.36 -8.37 14.65
C GLU A 58 -16.29 -7.21 14.97
N SER A 59 -15.75 -5.99 14.97
CA SER A 59 -16.50 -4.75 15.21
C SER A 59 -15.88 -3.56 14.48
N GLY A 60 -16.63 -2.45 14.45
CA GLY A 60 -16.24 -1.24 13.75
C GLY A 60 -16.64 -1.25 12.28
N GLU A 61 -16.29 -0.21 11.58
CA GLU A 61 -16.64 0.00 10.16
C GLU A 61 -15.46 0.57 9.38
N ILE A 62 -15.38 0.19 8.11
CA ILE A 62 -14.37 0.65 7.15
C ILE A 62 -15.12 1.25 5.97
N LEU A 63 -15.10 2.56 5.85
CA LEU A 63 -15.84 3.30 4.84
C LEU A 63 -14.92 3.79 3.72
N PHE A 64 -15.26 3.48 2.49
CA PHE A 64 -14.63 4.04 1.29
C PHE A 64 -15.68 4.83 0.51
N GLY A 65 -15.67 6.15 0.68
CA GLY A 65 -16.82 6.97 0.34
C GLY A 65 -18.06 6.53 1.13
N GLU A 66 -19.10 6.09 0.42
CA GLU A 66 -20.35 5.58 1.02
C GLU A 66 -20.37 4.04 1.18
N HIS A 67 -19.29 3.34 0.79
CA HIS A 67 -19.25 1.89 0.76
C HIS A 67 -18.62 1.31 2.04
N HIS A 68 -19.32 0.38 2.67
CA HIS A 68 -18.87 -0.40 3.81
C HIS A 68 -17.99 -1.57 3.35
N LEU A 69 -16.67 -1.43 3.43
CA LEU A 69 -15.71 -2.43 2.93
C LEU A 69 -15.70 -3.72 3.75
N GLU A 70 -15.98 -3.64 5.05
CA GLU A 70 -16.04 -4.81 5.95
C GLU A 70 -17.13 -5.82 5.57
N ARG A 71 -18.03 -5.44 4.65
CA ARG A 71 -19.10 -6.28 4.12
C ARG A 71 -18.81 -6.86 2.74
N LEU A 72 -17.67 -6.47 2.14
CA LEU A 72 -17.36 -6.79 0.75
C LEU A 72 -16.29 -7.88 0.66
N LEU A 73 -16.31 -8.59 -0.46
CA LEU A 73 -15.25 -9.51 -0.86
C LEU A 73 -14.09 -8.73 -1.54
N PRO A 74 -12.86 -9.27 -1.58
CA PRO A 74 -11.69 -8.57 -2.11
C PRO A 74 -11.82 -8.11 -3.56
N ASP A 75 -12.51 -8.86 -4.42
CA ASP A 75 -12.78 -8.50 -5.81
C ASP A 75 -13.64 -7.23 -5.89
N ARG A 76 -14.64 -7.09 -5.03
CA ARG A 76 -15.50 -5.91 -4.93
C ARG A 76 -14.75 -4.70 -4.41
N VAL A 77 -13.89 -4.87 -3.41
CA VAL A 77 -13.01 -3.80 -2.89
C VAL A 77 -12.09 -3.30 -4.01
N THR A 78 -11.50 -4.20 -4.80
CA THR A 78 -10.67 -3.84 -5.96
C THR A 78 -11.49 -3.10 -7.03
N TYR A 79 -12.70 -3.58 -7.32
CA TYR A 79 -13.60 -2.93 -8.29
C TYR A 79 -13.97 -1.49 -7.88
N LEU A 80 -14.16 -1.23 -6.59
CA LEU A 80 -14.42 0.12 -6.06
C LEU A 80 -13.22 1.07 -6.20
N GLY A 81 -12.01 0.54 -6.33
CA GLY A 81 -10.81 1.33 -6.56
C GLY A 81 -9.76 1.28 -5.45
N ILE A 82 -9.71 0.19 -4.69
CA ILE A 82 -8.62 -0.08 -3.74
C ILE A 82 -7.79 -1.25 -4.25
N SER A 83 -6.49 -1.03 -4.47
CA SER A 83 -5.57 -2.09 -4.87
C SER A 83 -4.39 -2.18 -3.91
N ARG A 84 -3.75 -3.36 -3.86
CA ARG A 84 -2.66 -3.63 -2.93
C ARG A 84 -1.52 -4.36 -3.60
N THR A 85 -0.28 -4.02 -3.24
CA THR A 85 0.89 -4.89 -3.41
C THR A 85 1.12 -5.69 -2.13
N TYR A 86 1.96 -6.72 -2.20
CA TYR A 86 2.23 -7.60 -1.07
C TYR A 86 3.70 -7.51 -0.67
N GLN A 87 4.01 -7.77 0.60
CA GLN A 87 5.38 -7.83 1.10
C GLN A 87 6.25 -8.78 0.26
N ASN A 88 5.77 -9.99 0.03
CA ASN A 88 6.36 -10.92 -0.92
C ASN A 88 5.75 -10.69 -2.30
N ILE A 89 6.56 -10.43 -3.30
CA ILE A 89 6.12 -10.19 -4.68
C ILE A 89 5.25 -11.36 -5.15
N ARG A 90 4.02 -11.05 -5.60
CA ARG A 90 3.05 -12.03 -6.08
C ARG A 90 2.79 -11.86 -7.58
N LEU A 91 3.82 -12.00 -8.39
CA LEU A 91 3.67 -12.05 -9.84
C LEU A 91 3.34 -13.47 -10.33
N PHE A 92 2.68 -13.54 -11.47
CA PHE A 92 2.53 -14.78 -12.20
C PHE A 92 3.86 -15.07 -12.92
N SER A 93 4.72 -15.86 -12.28
CA SER A 93 6.13 -16.04 -12.64
C SER A 93 6.37 -16.56 -14.06
N ASN A 94 5.42 -17.32 -14.59
CA ASN A 94 5.48 -17.89 -15.95
C ASN A 94 4.74 -17.06 -17.00
N LEU A 95 4.16 -15.93 -16.61
CA LEU A 95 3.62 -14.92 -17.53
C LEU A 95 4.67 -13.84 -17.80
N SER A 96 4.61 -13.25 -18.99
CA SER A 96 5.41 -12.08 -19.34
C SER A 96 5.01 -10.85 -18.52
N ALA A 97 5.83 -9.80 -18.57
CA ALA A 97 5.55 -8.56 -17.87
C ALA A 97 4.23 -7.93 -18.33
N ILE A 98 3.99 -7.92 -19.64
CA ILE A 98 2.76 -7.35 -20.19
C ILE A 98 1.52 -8.17 -19.82
N GLU A 99 1.61 -9.50 -19.82
CA GLU A 99 0.53 -10.40 -19.40
C GLU A 99 0.19 -10.22 -17.93
N ASN A 100 1.17 -10.01 -17.05
CA ASN A 100 0.92 -9.69 -15.64
C ASN A 100 0.09 -8.41 -15.49
N ILE A 101 0.37 -7.37 -16.31
CA ILE A 101 -0.41 -6.12 -16.27
C ILE A 101 -1.82 -6.36 -16.81
N LEU A 102 -1.99 -7.13 -17.89
CA LEU A 102 -3.30 -7.48 -18.46
C LEU A 102 -4.17 -8.21 -17.44
N VAL A 103 -3.61 -9.14 -16.65
CA VAL A 103 -4.34 -9.78 -15.55
C VAL A 103 -4.86 -8.73 -14.54
N GLY A 104 -4.08 -7.68 -14.25
CA GLY A 104 -4.48 -6.60 -13.37
C GLY A 104 -5.67 -5.76 -13.88
N GLN A 105 -5.95 -5.80 -15.19
CA GLN A 105 -7.10 -5.10 -15.79
C GLN A 105 -8.40 -5.86 -15.69
N HIS A 106 -8.37 -7.14 -15.33
CA HIS A 106 -9.57 -8.01 -15.29
C HIS A 106 -10.79 -7.38 -14.60
N PRO A 107 -10.66 -6.66 -13.46
CA PRO A 107 -11.80 -6.01 -12.83
C PRO A 107 -12.49 -4.95 -13.67
N ARG A 108 -11.85 -4.45 -14.75
CA ARG A 108 -12.35 -3.38 -15.63
C ARG A 108 -12.84 -3.87 -16.98
N LEU A 109 -12.57 -5.13 -17.33
CA LEU A 109 -13.03 -5.71 -18.61
C LEU A 109 -14.50 -6.10 -18.50
N HIS A 110 -15.25 -5.76 -19.53
CA HIS A 110 -16.70 -5.99 -19.60
C HIS A 110 -17.08 -7.17 -20.50
N THR A 111 -16.15 -7.67 -21.30
CA THR A 111 -16.44 -8.78 -22.23
C THR A 111 -16.70 -10.08 -21.48
N GLY A 112 -17.94 -10.51 -21.48
CA GLY A 112 -18.36 -11.79 -20.89
C GLY A 112 -17.89 -13.00 -21.73
N ILE A 113 -18.09 -14.22 -21.18
CA ILE A 113 -17.69 -15.52 -21.77
C ILE A 113 -18.23 -15.67 -23.21
N LEU A 114 -19.46 -15.26 -23.46
CA LEU A 114 -20.09 -15.33 -24.81
C LEU A 114 -19.38 -14.43 -25.81
N GLY A 115 -18.99 -13.20 -25.42
CA GLY A 115 -18.24 -12.28 -26.27
C GLY A 115 -16.85 -12.82 -26.63
N SER A 116 -16.19 -13.49 -25.65
CA SER A 116 -14.88 -14.10 -25.85
C SER A 116 -14.90 -15.28 -26.84
N ILE A 117 -15.97 -16.07 -26.84
CA ILE A 117 -16.16 -17.22 -27.77
C ILE A 117 -16.44 -16.70 -29.19
N LEU A 118 -17.26 -15.66 -29.33
CA LEU A 118 -17.72 -15.15 -30.63
C LEU A 118 -16.75 -14.17 -31.30
N LYS A 119 -15.62 -13.79 -30.65
CA LYS A 119 -14.61 -12.83 -31.16
C LYS A 119 -15.26 -11.58 -31.79
N THR A 120 -16.18 -10.97 -31.08
CA THR A 120 -16.92 -9.79 -31.54
C THR A 120 -15.96 -8.61 -31.80
N ARG A 121 -16.37 -7.67 -32.70
CA ARG A 121 -15.59 -6.44 -32.97
C ARG A 121 -15.37 -5.63 -31.68
N SER A 122 -16.34 -5.63 -30.77
CA SER A 122 -16.24 -4.97 -29.45
C SER A 122 -15.14 -5.60 -28.61
N MET A 123 -15.07 -6.92 -28.56
CA MET A 123 -14.02 -7.64 -27.82
C MET A 123 -12.61 -7.33 -28.38
N LEU A 124 -12.45 -7.35 -29.71
CA LEU A 124 -11.16 -7.03 -30.34
C LEU A 124 -10.72 -5.57 -30.05
N SER A 125 -11.67 -4.63 -29.98
CA SER A 125 -11.40 -3.24 -29.56
C SER A 125 -10.96 -3.18 -28.11
N GLU A 126 -11.69 -3.85 -27.19
CA GLU A 126 -11.39 -3.90 -25.77
C GLU A 126 -10.01 -4.54 -25.51
N GLU A 127 -9.67 -5.64 -26.20
CA GLU A 127 -8.37 -6.29 -26.12
C GLU A 127 -7.23 -5.38 -26.59
N LYS A 128 -7.42 -4.68 -27.70
CA LYS A 128 -6.45 -3.70 -28.21
C LYS A 128 -6.24 -2.54 -27.24
N GLU A 129 -7.31 -2.01 -26.66
CA GLU A 129 -7.26 -0.94 -25.65
C GLU A 129 -6.55 -1.43 -24.39
N ALA A 130 -6.88 -2.63 -23.92
CA ALA A 130 -6.23 -3.26 -22.78
C ALA A 130 -4.72 -3.43 -23.01
N LEU A 131 -4.30 -3.88 -24.19
CA LEU A 131 -2.90 -4.03 -24.55
C LEU A 131 -2.17 -2.68 -24.63
N ASN A 132 -2.80 -1.66 -25.19
CA ASN A 132 -2.22 -0.31 -25.24
C ASN A 132 -2.04 0.28 -23.84
N GLU A 133 -3.04 0.11 -22.97
CA GLU A 133 -2.95 0.55 -21.58
C GLU A 133 -1.86 -0.23 -20.80
N ALA A 134 -1.74 -1.54 -21.04
CA ALA A 134 -0.67 -2.34 -20.44
C ALA A 134 0.73 -1.85 -20.87
N ARG A 135 0.91 -1.50 -22.15
CA ARG A 135 2.16 -0.90 -22.67
C ARG A 135 2.44 0.47 -22.05
N ARG A 136 1.40 1.31 -21.89
CA ARG A 136 1.51 2.61 -21.23
C ARG A 136 1.95 2.46 -19.78
N LEU A 137 1.34 1.55 -19.02
CA LEU A 137 1.72 1.27 -17.64
C LEU A 137 3.13 0.70 -17.54
N LEU A 138 3.53 -0.19 -18.47
CA LEU A 138 4.89 -0.74 -18.52
C LEU A 138 5.93 0.37 -18.72
N ALA A 139 5.65 1.32 -19.61
CA ALA A 139 6.51 2.48 -19.83
C ALA A 139 6.54 3.40 -18.60
N PHE A 140 5.37 3.66 -18.00
CA PHE A 140 5.22 4.50 -16.82
C PHE A 140 6.06 4.01 -15.63
N VAL A 141 6.10 2.70 -15.41
CA VAL A 141 6.93 2.12 -14.33
C VAL A 141 8.41 1.93 -14.71
N GLY A 142 8.83 2.39 -15.90
CA GLY A 142 10.22 2.33 -16.37
C GLY A 142 10.66 0.95 -16.88
N LEU A 143 9.72 0.14 -17.37
CA LEU A 143 9.97 -1.20 -17.92
C LEU A 143 9.82 -1.27 -19.45
N THR A 144 10.00 -0.13 -20.14
CA THR A 144 9.97 -0.07 -21.62
C THR A 144 10.91 -1.12 -22.22
N GLY A 145 10.42 -1.86 -23.21
CA GLY A 145 11.19 -2.92 -23.89
C GLY A 145 11.28 -4.25 -23.14
N LYS A 146 10.71 -4.37 -21.92
CA LYS A 146 10.72 -5.60 -21.12
C LYS A 146 9.39 -6.35 -21.14
N GLY A 147 8.43 -5.94 -21.98
CA GLY A 147 7.06 -6.47 -22.01
C GLY A 147 6.98 -7.98 -22.22
N ASP A 148 7.80 -8.51 -23.10
CA ASP A 148 7.79 -9.93 -23.48
C ASP A 148 8.65 -10.82 -22.55
N LEU A 149 9.42 -10.22 -21.61
CA LEU A 149 10.21 -10.99 -20.66
C LEU A 149 9.30 -11.65 -19.63
N LEU A 150 9.58 -12.92 -19.32
CA LEU A 150 8.92 -13.60 -18.20
C LEU A 150 9.21 -12.86 -16.90
N SER A 151 8.19 -12.66 -16.07
CA SER A 151 8.32 -11.85 -14.85
C SER A 151 9.38 -12.39 -13.89
N LYS A 152 9.58 -13.72 -13.82
CA LYS A 152 10.64 -14.36 -13.02
C LYS A 152 12.07 -14.02 -13.48
N ASN A 153 12.25 -13.59 -14.72
CA ASN A 153 13.54 -13.25 -15.30
C ASN A 153 13.90 -11.76 -15.12
N LEU A 154 13.00 -10.96 -14.57
CA LEU A 154 13.28 -9.57 -14.25
C LEU A 154 14.12 -9.45 -12.97
N PRO A 155 15.02 -8.46 -12.86
CA PRO A 155 15.63 -8.08 -11.59
C PRO A 155 14.59 -7.77 -10.50
N TYR A 156 14.95 -7.95 -9.23
CA TYR A 156 14.01 -7.81 -8.11
C TYR A 156 13.30 -6.44 -8.08
N GLY A 157 14.04 -5.35 -8.29
CA GLY A 157 13.46 -4.01 -8.34
C GLY A 157 12.45 -3.82 -9.49
N ASP A 158 12.71 -4.46 -10.65
CA ASP A 158 11.80 -4.45 -11.79
C ASP A 158 10.56 -5.31 -11.53
N GLN A 159 10.71 -6.44 -10.83
CA GLN A 159 9.56 -7.23 -10.39
C GLN A 159 8.64 -6.44 -9.46
N ARG A 160 9.21 -5.68 -8.52
CA ARG A 160 8.43 -4.81 -7.63
C ARG A 160 7.69 -3.70 -8.41
N ARG A 161 8.35 -3.07 -9.39
CA ARG A 161 7.73 -2.09 -10.28
C ARG A 161 6.61 -2.71 -11.12
N LEU A 162 6.81 -3.94 -11.61
CA LEU A 162 5.79 -4.68 -12.35
C LEU A 162 4.58 -5.03 -11.47
N GLU A 163 4.80 -5.41 -10.20
CA GLU A 163 3.71 -5.66 -9.26
C GLU A 163 2.86 -4.40 -9.03
N ILE A 164 3.51 -3.23 -8.89
CA ILE A 164 2.82 -1.94 -8.81
C ILE A 164 2.08 -1.64 -10.11
N ALA A 165 2.69 -1.87 -11.28
CA ALA A 165 2.02 -1.67 -12.58
C ALA A 165 0.76 -2.54 -12.71
N ARG A 166 0.81 -3.79 -12.25
CA ARG A 166 -0.35 -4.68 -12.21
C ARG A 166 -1.45 -4.15 -11.28
N ALA A 167 -1.09 -3.61 -10.12
CA ALA A 167 -2.06 -2.99 -9.22
C ALA A 167 -2.69 -1.72 -9.82
N LEU A 168 -1.89 -0.89 -10.52
CA LEU A 168 -2.35 0.30 -11.23
C LEU A 168 -3.32 -0.03 -12.39
N ALA A 169 -3.19 -1.21 -13.00
CA ALA A 169 -4.03 -1.64 -14.11
C ALA A 169 -5.52 -1.74 -13.75
N SER A 170 -5.84 -1.91 -12.48
CA SER A 170 -7.22 -1.82 -11.98
C SER A 170 -7.74 -0.38 -11.83
N LYS A 171 -6.92 0.65 -12.15
CA LYS A 171 -7.22 2.09 -11.99
C LYS A 171 -7.66 2.44 -10.57
N PRO A 172 -6.82 2.19 -9.56
CA PRO A 172 -7.18 2.43 -8.18
C PRO A 172 -7.23 3.92 -7.86
N LYS A 173 -8.11 4.30 -6.91
CA LYS A 173 -8.10 5.60 -6.23
C LYS A 173 -7.19 5.56 -4.99
N VAL A 174 -7.10 4.39 -4.34
CA VAL A 174 -6.23 4.12 -3.20
C VAL A 174 -5.33 2.93 -3.52
N LEU A 175 -4.02 3.11 -3.35
CA LEU A 175 -3.02 2.07 -3.49
C LEU A 175 -2.39 1.76 -2.13
N LEU A 176 -2.54 0.52 -1.67
CA LEU A 176 -1.90 0.01 -0.48
C LEU A 176 -0.55 -0.60 -0.85
N LEU A 177 0.53 -0.07 -0.31
CA LEU A 177 1.89 -0.56 -0.52
C LEU A 177 2.40 -1.23 0.76
N ASP A 178 2.71 -2.51 0.69
CA ASP A 178 3.19 -3.30 1.83
C ASP A 178 4.69 -3.53 1.71
N GLU A 179 5.48 -2.77 2.46
CA GLU A 179 6.95 -2.79 2.48
C GLU A 179 7.59 -2.75 1.08
N PRO A 180 7.28 -1.74 0.25
CA PRO A 180 7.73 -1.70 -1.14
C PRO A 180 9.25 -1.60 -1.30
N THR A 181 9.99 -1.19 -0.26
CA THR A 181 11.45 -1.06 -0.30
C THR A 181 12.19 -2.23 0.35
N ALA A 182 11.46 -3.27 0.80
CA ALA A 182 12.07 -4.44 1.43
C ALA A 182 13.08 -5.14 0.48
N GLY A 183 14.27 -5.45 1.00
CA GLY A 183 15.33 -6.13 0.25
C GLY A 183 16.09 -5.27 -0.77
N MET A 184 15.81 -3.96 -0.85
CA MET A 184 16.47 -3.01 -1.74
C MET A 184 17.71 -2.41 -1.12
N ASN A 185 18.75 -2.17 -1.93
CA ASN A 185 19.89 -1.37 -1.53
C ASN A 185 19.52 0.12 -1.39
N PRO A 186 20.37 0.98 -0.79
CA PRO A 186 20.05 2.40 -0.57
C PRO A 186 19.69 3.19 -1.84
N SER A 187 20.35 2.91 -2.97
CA SER A 187 20.06 3.57 -4.25
C SER A 187 18.71 3.15 -4.81
N GLU A 188 18.41 1.84 -4.77
CA GLU A 188 17.11 1.29 -5.19
C GLU A 188 15.98 1.80 -4.31
N THR A 189 16.21 1.86 -2.98
CA THR A 189 15.26 2.44 -2.02
C THR A 189 14.93 3.88 -2.37
N GLN A 190 15.93 4.71 -2.65
CA GLN A 190 15.70 6.10 -3.02
C GLN A 190 14.97 6.22 -4.36
N ALA A 191 15.30 5.40 -5.35
CA ALA A 191 14.60 5.34 -6.62
C ALA A 191 13.13 4.93 -6.43
N MET A 192 12.84 3.98 -5.52
CA MET A 192 11.48 3.58 -5.19
C MET A 192 10.70 4.69 -4.47
N VAL A 193 11.32 5.42 -3.55
CA VAL A 193 10.72 6.59 -2.88
C VAL A 193 10.31 7.65 -3.91
N HIS A 194 11.20 7.98 -4.84
CA HIS A 194 10.88 8.92 -5.93
C HIS A 194 9.75 8.40 -6.81
N PHE A 195 9.76 7.11 -7.11
CA PHE A 195 8.72 6.48 -7.91
C PHE A 195 7.35 6.52 -7.20
N ILE A 196 7.28 6.24 -5.89
CA ILE A 196 6.03 6.31 -5.13
C ILE A 196 5.47 7.75 -5.11
N ARG A 197 6.31 8.77 -4.96
CA ARG A 197 5.89 10.16 -5.08
C ARG A 197 5.34 10.46 -6.48
N HIS A 198 6.03 10.00 -7.53
CA HIS A 198 5.60 10.16 -8.91
C HIS A 198 4.22 9.50 -9.15
N LEU A 199 3.93 8.34 -8.54
CA LEU A 199 2.60 7.72 -8.59
C LEU A 199 1.51 8.66 -8.05
N ARG A 200 1.73 9.28 -6.89
CA ARG A 200 0.81 10.24 -6.30
C ARG A 200 0.64 11.46 -7.18
N ASP A 201 1.75 12.06 -7.60
CA ASP A 201 1.75 13.36 -8.29
C ASP A 201 1.16 13.27 -9.70
N GLU A 202 1.50 12.24 -10.47
CA GLU A 202 1.06 12.10 -11.87
C GLU A 202 -0.30 11.43 -12.02
N LEU A 203 -0.63 10.49 -11.13
CA LEU A 203 -1.88 9.73 -11.24
C LEU A 203 -2.96 10.23 -10.27
N GLY A 204 -2.61 11.13 -9.35
CA GLY A 204 -3.54 11.66 -8.35
C GLY A 204 -4.07 10.60 -7.39
N ILE A 205 -3.39 9.46 -7.23
CA ILE A 205 -3.82 8.38 -6.35
C ILE A 205 -3.41 8.64 -4.90
N THR A 206 -4.24 8.20 -3.99
CA THR A 206 -3.92 8.20 -2.56
C THR A 206 -3.13 6.95 -2.19
N ILE A 207 -2.11 7.08 -1.38
CA ILE A 207 -1.23 5.96 -1.01
C ILE A 207 -1.31 5.73 0.49
N LEU A 208 -1.61 4.48 0.88
CA LEU A 208 -1.45 4.00 2.24
C LEU A 208 -0.27 3.03 2.27
N LEU A 209 0.75 3.34 3.05
CA LEU A 209 2.05 2.69 3.03
C LEU A 209 2.32 1.98 4.35
N ILE A 210 2.66 0.70 4.33
CA ILE A 210 3.34 0.04 5.46
C ILE A 210 4.84 0.03 5.16
N GLU A 211 5.64 0.54 6.08
CA GLU A 211 7.09 0.53 6.02
C GLU A 211 7.70 0.42 7.41
N HIS A 212 8.88 -0.17 7.49
CA HIS A 212 9.65 -0.29 8.73
C HIS A 212 10.97 0.52 8.68
N GLN A 213 11.40 0.95 7.49
CA GLN A 213 12.56 1.81 7.33
C GLN A 213 12.21 3.27 7.65
N MET A 214 12.52 3.73 8.85
CA MET A 214 12.17 5.08 9.32
C MET A 214 12.64 6.20 8.37
N ARG A 215 13.80 6.02 7.70
CA ARG A 215 14.28 7.00 6.71
C ARG A 215 13.32 7.15 5.53
N VAL A 216 12.76 6.05 5.03
CA VAL A 216 11.76 6.04 3.95
C VAL A 216 10.50 6.74 4.44
N VAL A 217 9.95 6.28 5.58
CA VAL A 217 8.74 6.83 6.17
C VAL A 217 8.83 8.34 6.35
N MET A 218 9.89 8.82 7.03
CA MET A 218 10.09 10.25 7.30
C MET A 218 10.30 11.09 6.02
N SER A 219 10.80 10.48 4.94
CA SER A 219 11.05 11.18 3.69
C SER A 219 9.82 11.31 2.80
N ILE A 220 8.83 10.40 2.91
CA ILE A 220 7.76 10.30 1.92
C ILE A 220 6.37 10.63 2.47
N SER A 221 6.16 10.42 3.78
CA SER A 221 4.84 10.52 4.39
C SER A 221 4.46 11.96 4.71
N GLU A 222 3.19 12.28 4.53
CA GLU A 222 2.57 13.52 5.01
C GLU A 222 1.99 13.32 6.41
N LEU A 223 1.42 12.14 6.64
CA LEU A 223 0.88 11.72 7.93
C LEU A 223 1.37 10.30 8.26
N ILE A 224 1.61 10.03 9.53
CA ILE A 224 2.08 8.74 10.02
C ILE A 224 1.19 8.31 11.17
N THR A 225 0.61 7.12 11.07
CA THR A 225 -0.05 6.43 12.19
C THR A 225 0.90 5.36 12.73
N VAL A 226 1.08 5.34 14.05
CA VAL A 226 1.93 4.35 14.73
C VAL A 226 1.06 3.37 15.49
N LEU A 227 1.24 2.09 15.17
CA LEU A 227 0.57 0.99 15.86
C LEU A 227 1.56 0.27 16.80
N ASP A 228 1.06 -0.15 17.96
CA ASP A 228 1.74 -1.05 18.86
C ASP A 228 0.71 -1.97 19.51
N PHE A 229 0.96 -3.29 19.52
CA PHE A 229 0.04 -4.31 20.04
C PHE A 229 -1.43 -4.16 19.59
N GLY A 230 -1.64 -3.77 18.33
CA GLY A 230 -2.97 -3.60 17.74
C GLY A 230 -3.64 -2.25 18.01
N GLU A 231 -3.04 -1.36 18.78
CA GLU A 231 -3.57 -0.05 19.14
C GLU A 231 -2.83 1.09 18.45
N LYS A 232 -3.53 2.19 18.16
CA LYS A 232 -2.93 3.45 17.69
C LYS A 232 -2.32 4.20 18.87
N ILE A 233 -0.97 4.24 18.95
CA ILE A 233 -0.25 4.93 20.04
C ILE A 233 0.10 6.38 19.70
N ALA A 234 0.17 6.71 18.41
CA ALA A 234 0.45 8.06 17.94
C ALA A 234 -0.05 8.26 16.50
N GLU A 235 -0.34 9.52 16.15
CA GLU A 235 -0.58 9.97 14.78
C GLU A 235 -0.07 11.40 14.64
N GLY A 236 0.57 11.72 13.52
CA GLY A 236 1.09 13.08 13.28
C GLY A 236 2.01 13.14 12.06
N THR A 237 2.54 14.31 11.82
CA THR A 237 3.56 14.56 10.80
C THR A 237 4.88 13.83 11.14
N PRO A 238 5.76 13.61 10.16
CA PRO A 238 7.07 13.01 10.41
C PRO A 238 7.84 13.70 11.55
N ALA A 239 7.79 15.03 11.64
CA ALA A 239 8.50 15.81 12.66
C ALA A 239 7.93 15.59 14.08
N GLU A 240 6.61 15.39 14.19
CA GLU A 240 5.94 15.10 15.46
C GLU A 240 6.22 13.67 15.91
N ILE A 241 6.11 12.70 14.99
CA ILE A 241 6.36 11.28 15.28
C ILE A 241 7.80 11.04 15.72
N GLN A 242 8.78 11.70 15.08
CA GLN A 242 10.21 11.58 15.45
C GLN A 242 10.49 11.98 16.89
N LYS A 243 9.70 12.90 17.46
CA LYS A 243 9.88 13.43 18.83
C LYS A 243 8.96 12.75 19.85
N ASN A 244 8.07 11.88 19.41
CA ASN A 244 7.07 11.26 20.28
C ASN A 244 7.70 10.19 21.16
N THR A 245 7.67 10.39 22.47
CA THR A 245 8.27 9.48 23.45
C THR A 245 7.66 8.08 23.42
N LYS A 246 6.33 7.96 23.23
CA LYS A 246 5.66 6.66 23.13
C LYS A 246 6.16 5.88 21.92
N VAL A 247 6.41 6.56 20.79
CA VAL A 247 6.94 5.94 19.58
C VAL A 247 8.37 5.47 19.80
N ILE A 248 9.21 6.31 20.42
CA ILE A 248 10.60 5.94 20.74
C ILE A 248 10.63 4.71 21.66
N GLU A 249 9.79 4.67 22.70
CA GLU A 249 9.68 3.54 23.62
C GLU A 249 9.18 2.25 22.95
N ALA A 250 8.24 2.34 22.02
CA ALA A 250 7.73 1.19 21.27
C ALA A 250 8.80 0.51 20.41
N TYR A 251 9.76 1.28 19.87
CA TYR A 251 10.84 0.75 19.03
C TYR A 251 12.11 0.37 19.78
N LEU A 252 12.47 1.08 20.85
CA LEU A 252 13.72 0.89 21.59
C LEU A 252 13.54 0.13 22.92
N GLY A 253 12.28 -0.11 23.32
CA GLY A 253 11.92 -0.68 24.61
C GLY A 253 11.69 0.39 25.70
N ARG A 254 10.90 0.02 26.71
CA ARG A 254 10.54 0.91 27.82
C ARG A 254 11.79 1.40 28.55
N GLY A 255 11.89 2.72 28.78
CA GLY A 255 13.01 3.37 29.45
C GLY A 255 14.09 3.96 28.51
N ALA A 256 14.07 3.67 27.20
CA ALA A 256 15.04 4.22 26.27
C ALA A 256 14.85 5.74 26.03
N ALA A 257 13.64 6.25 26.18
CA ALA A 257 13.34 7.67 26.01
C ALA A 257 14.00 8.57 27.07
N SER A 258 14.26 8.06 28.26
CA SER A 258 14.93 8.80 29.36
C SER A 258 16.43 9.04 29.11
N GLY A 259 17.04 8.34 28.14
CA GLY A 259 18.47 8.51 27.76
C GLY A 259 18.72 9.54 26.66
N PHE A 260 17.68 10.09 26.01
CA PHE A 260 17.78 11.07 24.90
C PHE A 260 17.52 12.53 25.33
N GLY A 261 17.52 12.82 26.63
CA GLY A 261 17.56 14.20 27.12
C GLY A 261 18.87 14.90 26.66
N PRO A 262 18.85 16.26 26.45
CA PRO A 262 20.05 16.98 26.05
C PRO A 262 21.13 16.73 27.13
N LYS A 263 22.28 16.18 26.72
CA LYS A 263 23.46 16.06 27.57
C LYS A 263 23.76 17.45 28.13
N ALA A 264 23.53 17.64 29.43
CA ALA A 264 23.99 18.81 30.13
C ALA A 264 25.50 18.95 29.86
N ALA A 265 25.91 20.09 29.33
CA ALA A 265 27.30 20.43 29.16
C ALA A 265 27.98 20.31 30.54
N VAL A 266 28.86 19.33 30.69
CA VAL A 266 29.76 19.27 31.83
C VAL A 266 30.71 20.43 31.69
N ALA A 267 30.50 21.47 32.49
CA ALA A 267 31.45 22.53 32.69
C ALA A 267 32.71 21.93 33.32
N THR A 268 33.80 21.91 32.58
CA THR A 268 35.13 21.72 33.11
C THR A 268 35.58 23.03 33.76
N ALA A 269 35.77 22.95 35.07
CA ALA A 269 36.55 23.92 35.83
C ALA A 269 38.05 23.64 35.63
#